data_478e5b7a5febe50f5785b785cf899833
#
_entry.id   478e5b7a5febe50f5785b785cf899833
#
_cell.length_a   1.000
_cell.length_b   1.000
_cell.length_c   1.000
_cell.angle_alpha   90.00
_cell.angle_beta   90.00
_cell.angle_gamma   90.00
#
_symmetry.space_group_name_H-M   'P 1'
#
loop_
_entity.id
_entity.type
_entity.pdbx_description
1 polymer ?
#
loop_
_entity_poly.entity_id
_entity_poly.type
_entity_poly.pdbx_seq_one_letter_code
_entity_poly.pdbx_strand_id
1 'polypeptide(L)'
;FLGLQVNNWNAANQSREREVVILEQLATEFAVTVEAAKSSKTDSEFLLDATRAVLRAIRDAKEPEDSDTFLRTLGAAGGLDTGPSEPVKLIELMSTGGLTQLSSPGLRTALIRYHETAEAQSKLADLVLARVSTPDDGFHDAIYVNPDYGDGSEFLLGGYDWEKLASARQQFQVIFYGKVGLDRGIEELIERGEAVLTEIEK
;
A
#
# COMPACT_ATOMS: atom_id res chain seq x y z
N PHE A 1 6.14 -51.86 -20.67
CA PHE A 1 4.87 -51.12 -20.46
C PHE A 1 4.66 -50.74 -18.99
N LEU A 2 4.86 -51.63 -18.03
CA LEU A 2 4.67 -51.36 -16.59
C LEU A 2 5.67 -50.30 -16.04
N GLY A 3 6.93 -50.26 -16.48
CA GLY A 3 7.92 -49.30 -16.01
C GLY A 3 7.61 -47.86 -16.41
N LEU A 4 7.01 -47.60 -17.56
CA LEU A 4 6.59 -46.27 -17.99
C LEU A 4 5.39 -45.77 -17.18
N GLN A 5 4.46 -46.65 -16.81
CA GLN A 5 3.30 -46.28 -15.98
C GLN A 5 3.72 -45.92 -14.54
N VAL A 6 4.67 -46.67 -13.94
CA VAL A 6 5.20 -46.38 -12.61
C VAL A 6 5.96 -45.05 -12.61
N ASN A 7 6.76 -44.76 -13.63
CA ASN A 7 7.48 -43.47 -13.73
C ASN A 7 6.52 -42.28 -13.89
N ASN A 8 5.49 -42.41 -14.71
CA ASN A 8 4.48 -41.36 -14.87
C ASN A 8 3.67 -41.15 -13.59
N TRP A 9 3.36 -42.22 -12.85
CA TRP A 9 2.66 -42.12 -11.58
C TRP A 9 3.52 -41.41 -10.50
N ASN A 10 4.81 -41.78 -10.39
CA ASN A 10 5.75 -41.13 -9.48
C ASN A 10 5.92 -39.67 -9.83
N ALA A 11 6.05 -39.29 -11.09
CA ALA A 11 6.18 -37.90 -11.53
C ALA A 11 4.92 -37.08 -11.19
N ALA A 12 3.72 -37.66 -11.38
CA ALA A 12 2.45 -37.02 -11.04
C ALA A 12 2.32 -36.79 -9.51
N ASN A 13 2.73 -37.77 -8.69
CA ASN A 13 2.71 -37.62 -7.24
C ASN A 13 3.68 -36.55 -6.77
N GLN A 14 4.91 -36.53 -7.26
CA GLN A 14 5.90 -35.50 -6.94
C GLN A 14 5.41 -34.10 -7.34
N SER A 15 4.71 -33.98 -8.48
CA SER A 15 4.12 -32.69 -8.89
C SER A 15 3.05 -32.22 -7.91
N ARG A 16 2.16 -33.13 -7.47
CA ARG A 16 1.12 -32.80 -6.47
C ARG A 16 1.71 -32.41 -5.12
N GLU A 17 2.72 -33.15 -4.65
CA GLU A 17 3.39 -32.82 -3.39
C GLU A 17 4.02 -31.41 -3.42
N ARG A 18 4.66 -31.04 -4.54
CA ARG A 18 5.22 -29.69 -4.74
C ARG A 18 4.11 -28.62 -4.77
N GLU A 19 3.01 -28.89 -5.47
CA GLU A 19 1.88 -27.99 -5.54
C GLU A 19 1.30 -27.72 -4.13
N VAL A 20 1.12 -28.76 -3.30
CA VAL A 20 0.64 -28.60 -1.92
C VAL A 20 1.54 -27.66 -1.11
N VAL A 21 2.86 -27.83 -1.20
CA VAL A 21 3.81 -26.95 -0.50
C VAL A 21 3.69 -25.50 -1.00
N ILE A 22 3.52 -25.30 -2.30
CA ILE A 22 3.33 -23.96 -2.88
C ILE A 22 2.01 -23.34 -2.35
N LEU A 23 0.94 -24.11 -2.32
CA LEU A 23 -0.37 -23.63 -1.83
C LEU A 23 -0.34 -23.25 -0.35
N GLU A 24 0.31 -24.05 0.49
CA GLU A 24 0.49 -23.74 1.92
C GLU A 24 1.29 -22.44 2.15
N GLN A 25 2.35 -22.23 1.37
CA GLN A 25 3.14 -21.00 1.42
C GLN A 25 2.31 -19.81 0.96
N LEU A 26 1.63 -19.92 -0.19
CA LEU A 26 0.75 -18.85 -0.69
C LEU A 26 -0.36 -18.52 0.32
N ALA A 27 -1.03 -19.52 0.88
CA ALA A 27 -2.08 -19.30 1.88
C ALA A 27 -1.56 -18.50 3.08
N THR A 28 -0.39 -18.90 3.60
CA THR A 28 0.23 -18.24 4.75
C THR A 28 0.60 -16.79 4.44
N GLU A 29 1.29 -16.55 3.33
CA GLU A 29 1.76 -15.21 2.96
C GLU A 29 0.57 -14.30 2.59
N PHE A 30 -0.42 -14.79 1.84
CA PHE A 30 -1.61 -14.00 1.52
C PHE A 30 -2.45 -13.65 2.75
N ALA A 31 -2.60 -14.57 3.71
CA ALA A 31 -3.30 -14.26 4.96
C ALA A 31 -2.63 -13.09 5.71
N VAL A 32 -1.30 -13.12 5.83
CA VAL A 32 -0.52 -12.02 6.45
C VAL A 32 -0.65 -10.73 5.65
N THR A 33 -0.54 -10.82 4.32
CA THR A 33 -0.59 -9.63 3.45
C THR A 33 -1.96 -8.97 3.45
N VAL A 34 -3.05 -9.75 3.44
CA VAL A 34 -4.42 -9.22 3.53
C VAL A 34 -4.66 -8.51 4.86
N GLU A 35 -4.21 -9.07 5.98
CA GLU A 35 -4.33 -8.40 7.28
C GLU A 35 -3.46 -7.14 7.35
N ALA A 36 -2.27 -7.14 6.79
CA ALA A 36 -1.45 -5.93 6.67
C ALA A 36 -2.14 -4.87 5.80
N ALA A 37 -2.78 -5.27 4.68
CA ALA A 37 -3.55 -4.35 3.83
C ALA A 37 -4.75 -3.74 4.57
N LYS A 38 -5.46 -4.49 5.41
CA LYS A 38 -6.54 -3.97 6.26
C LYS A 38 -6.04 -2.96 7.28
N SER A 39 -4.87 -3.19 7.89
CA SER A 39 -4.23 -2.20 8.76
C SER A 39 -3.86 -0.94 8.00
N SER A 40 -3.18 -1.08 6.85
CA SER A 40 -2.85 0.03 5.94
C SER A 40 -4.10 0.82 5.51
N LYS A 41 -5.23 0.16 5.29
CA LYS A 41 -6.49 0.83 4.95
C LYS A 41 -6.93 1.79 6.06
N THR A 42 -6.85 1.35 7.31
CA THR A 42 -7.17 2.19 8.48
C THR A 42 -6.23 3.39 8.60
N ASP A 43 -4.93 3.17 8.41
CA ASP A 43 -3.92 4.23 8.45
C ASP A 43 -4.12 5.22 7.29
N SER A 44 -4.40 4.72 6.08
CA SER A 44 -4.69 5.54 4.90
C SER A 44 -5.91 6.44 5.11
N GLU A 45 -7.00 5.93 5.67
CA GLU A 45 -8.20 6.72 5.99
C GLU A 45 -7.90 7.84 6.99
N PHE A 46 -7.11 7.56 8.03
CA PHE A 46 -6.65 8.58 8.98
C PHE A 46 -5.83 9.69 8.29
N LEU A 47 -4.88 9.32 7.43
CA LEU A 47 -4.05 10.27 6.68
C LEU A 47 -4.87 11.09 5.67
N LEU A 48 -5.89 10.50 5.06
CA LEU A 48 -6.84 11.18 4.18
C LEU A 48 -7.68 12.21 4.94
N ASP A 49 -8.20 11.86 6.11
CA ASP A 49 -9.01 12.75 6.93
C ASP A 49 -8.19 13.94 7.45
N ALA A 50 -6.94 13.71 7.83
CA ALA A 50 -6.01 14.78 8.18
C ALA A 50 -5.80 15.74 6.99
N THR A 51 -5.57 15.22 5.80
CA THR A 51 -5.39 16.04 4.58
C THR A 51 -6.66 16.82 4.24
N ARG A 52 -7.84 16.24 4.42
CA ARG A 52 -9.13 16.95 4.25
C ARG A 52 -9.31 18.09 5.26
N ALA A 53 -8.90 17.87 6.51
CA ALA A 53 -8.97 18.89 7.55
C ALA A 53 -8.09 20.11 7.21
N VAL A 54 -6.84 19.87 6.76
CA VAL A 54 -5.94 20.94 6.30
C VAL A 54 -6.54 21.69 5.11
N LEU A 55 -7.05 20.97 4.09
CA LEU A 55 -7.67 21.59 2.92
C LEU A 55 -8.93 22.42 3.27
N ARG A 56 -9.71 22.01 4.26
CA ARG A 56 -10.86 22.78 4.76
C ARG A 56 -10.41 24.06 5.43
N ALA A 57 -9.42 24.01 6.34
CA ALA A 57 -8.87 25.19 6.99
C ALA A 57 -8.34 26.22 5.97
N ILE A 58 -7.58 25.76 4.97
CA ILE A 58 -7.07 26.62 3.89
C ILE A 58 -8.22 27.21 3.05
N ARG A 59 -9.24 26.42 2.70
CA ARG A 59 -10.41 26.88 1.92
C ARG A 59 -11.18 27.96 2.66
N ASP A 60 -11.40 27.74 3.96
CA ASP A 60 -12.19 28.62 4.80
C ASP A 60 -11.39 29.88 5.24
N ALA A 61 -10.11 29.95 4.85
CA ALA A 61 -9.14 31.01 5.18
C ALA A 61 -9.09 31.33 6.68
N LYS A 62 -9.29 30.30 7.51
CA LYS A 62 -9.31 30.43 8.97
C LYS A 62 -8.19 29.56 9.56
N GLU A 63 -7.19 30.24 10.14
CA GLU A 63 -6.18 29.58 10.91
C GLU A 63 -6.81 28.89 12.13
N PRO A 64 -6.50 27.59 12.37
CA PRO A 64 -7.04 26.86 13.52
C PRO A 64 -6.55 27.47 14.85
N GLU A 65 -7.48 27.58 15.82
CA GLU A 65 -7.19 28.19 17.14
C GLU A 65 -6.25 27.32 18.00
N ASP A 66 -6.33 25.98 17.84
CA ASP A 66 -5.44 25.02 18.51
C ASP A 66 -4.31 24.64 17.57
N SER A 67 -3.21 25.38 17.69
CA SER A 67 -2.01 25.19 16.87
C SER A 67 -1.36 23.81 17.08
N ASP A 68 -1.40 23.23 18.28
CA ASP A 68 -0.77 21.95 18.57
C ASP A 68 -1.55 20.80 17.92
N THR A 69 -2.86 20.83 18.01
CA THR A 69 -3.72 19.85 17.30
C THR A 69 -3.58 20.00 15.79
N PHE A 70 -3.46 21.24 15.29
CA PHE A 70 -3.28 21.46 13.86
C PHE A 70 -1.92 20.99 13.36
N LEU A 71 -0.85 21.17 14.13
CA LEU A 71 0.49 20.64 13.81
C LEU A 71 0.49 19.11 13.67
N ARG A 72 -0.19 18.40 14.56
CA ARG A 72 -0.38 16.94 14.45
C ARG A 72 -1.13 16.58 13.17
N THR A 73 -2.22 17.29 12.90
CA THR A 73 -3.02 17.11 11.70
C THR A 73 -2.20 17.36 10.43
N LEU A 74 -1.36 18.41 10.45
CA LEU A 74 -0.48 18.76 9.33
C LEU A 74 0.61 17.70 9.11
N GLY A 75 1.19 17.17 10.20
CA GLY A 75 2.12 16.05 10.13
C GLY A 75 1.49 14.80 9.52
N ALA A 76 0.30 14.43 9.98
CA ALA A 76 -0.46 13.33 9.39
C ALA A 76 -0.85 13.62 7.93
N ALA A 77 -1.20 14.88 7.58
CA ALA A 77 -1.49 15.26 6.20
C ALA A 77 -0.29 15.12 5.26
N GLY A 78 0.94 15.22 5.78
CA GLY A 78 2.17 14.94 5.03
C GLY A 78 2.50 13.44 4.90
N GLY A 79 1.96 12.59 5.77
CA GLY A 79 2.19 11.14 5.75
C GLY A 79 1.58 10.45 4.53
N LEU A 80 2.13 9.30 4.16
CA LEU A 80 1.67 8.49 3.03
C LEU A 80 1.70 7.02 3.44
N ASP A 81 0.62 6.29 3.18
CA ASP A 81 0.58 4.84 3.23
C ASP A 81 0.52 4.30 1.80
N THR A 82 1.40 3.38 1.48
CA THR A 82 1.53 2.78 0.14
C THR A 82 0.93 1.38 0.06
N GLY A 83 0.46 0.87 1.18
CA GLY A 83 -0.01 -0.51 1.31
C GLY A 83 1.11 -1.52 1.57
N PRO A 84 0.77 -2.78 1.78
CA PRO A 84 1.72 -3.85 2.05
C PRO A 84 2.54 -4.23 0.82
N SER A 85 3.69 -4.84 1.07
CA SER A 85 4.49 -5.47 0.02
C SER A 85 3.78 -6.70 -0.54
N GLU A 86 4.06 -7.01 -1.80
CA GLU A 86 3.57 -8.21 -2.47
C GLU A 86 4.15 -9.49 -1.81
N PRO A 87 3.37 -10.59 -1.72
CA PRO A 87 3.84 -11.88 -1.23
C PRO A 87 5.07 -12.39 -1.97
N VAL A 88 6.10 -12.80 -1.22
CA VAL A 88 7.38 -13.23 -1.79
C VAL A 88 7.21 -14.45 -2.70
N LYS A 89 6.36 -15.40 -2.29
CA LYS A 89 6.07 -16.59 -3.10
C LYS A 89 5.40 -16.27 -4.42
N LEU A 90 4.54 -15.25 -4.44
CA LEU A 90 3.95 -14.80 -5.70
C LEU A 90 5.02 -14.22 -6.63
N ILE A 91 5.89 -13.35 -6.13
CA ILE A 91 7.00 -12.77 -6.91
C ILE A 91 7.89 -13.89 -7.49
N GLU A 92 8.20 -14.91 -6.69
CA GLU A 92 8.97 -16.09 -7.15
C GLU A 92 8.25 -16.82 -8.30
N LEU A 93 6.96 -17.11 -8.14
CA LEU A 93 6.17 -17.82 -9.16
C LEU A 93 6.05 -17.01 -10.45
N MET A 94 5.87 -15.69 -10.35
CA MET A 94 5.80 -14.79 -11.51
C MET A 94 7.14 -14.74 -12.25
N SER A 95 8.25 -14.56 -11.53
CA SER A 95 9.58 -14.39 -12.12
C SER A 95 10.13 -15.68 -12.75
N THR A 96 9.79 -16.85 -12.21
CA THR A 96 10.27 -18.16 -12.69
C THR A 96 9.35 -18.85 -13.68
N GLY A 97 8.14 -18.30 -13.95
CA GLY A 97 7.08 -18.97 -14.70
C GLY A 97 6.45 -20.13 -13.93
N GLY A 98 6.63 -20.17 -12.61
CA GLY A 98 6.17 -21.22 -11.70
C GLY A 98 4.65 -21.35 -11.59
N LEU A 99 3.88 -20.37 -12.06
CA LEU A 99 2.42 -20.45 -12.10
C LEU A 99 1.89 -21.68 -12.86
N THR A 100 2.66 -22.19 -13.82
CA THR A 100 2.32 -23.42 -14.56
C THR A 100 2.34 -24.68 -13.70
N GLN A 101 2.93 -24.64 -12.51
CA GLN A 101 2.96 -25.74 -11.54
C GLN A 101 1.64 -25.85 -10.76
N LEU A 102 0.80 -24.81 -10.79
CA LEU A 102 -0.51 -24.82 -10.15
C LEU A 102 -1.55 -25.42 -11.10
N SER A 103 -2.31 -26.40 -10.61
CA SER A 103 -3.33 -27.09 -11.41
C SER A 103 -4.57 -26.22 -11.64
N SER A 104 -4.97 -25.39 -10.66
CA SER A 104 -6.16 -24.53 -10.72
C SER A 104 -5.99 -23.34 -11.67
N PRO A 105 -6.75 -23.26 -12.79
CA PRO A 105 -6.76 -22.08 -13.66
C PRO A 105 -7.33 -20.83 -12.95
N GLY A 106 -8.30 -21.04 -12.06
CA GLY A 106 -8.91 -19.97 -11.25
C GLY A 106 -7.87 -19.30 -10.37
N LEU A 107 -7.08 -20.10 -9.64
CA LEU A 107 -6.02 -19.61 -8.80
C LEU A 107 -4.93 -18.84 -9.60
N ARG A 108 -4.50 -19.41 -10.74
CA ARG A 108 -3.53 -18.70 -11.61
C ARG A 108 -4.04 -17.32 -12.02
N THR A 109 -5.32 -17.24 -12.41
CA THR A 109 -5.94 -15.98 -12.80
C THR A 109 -6.03 -15.00 -11.63
N ALA A 110 -6.40 -15.47 -10.44
CA ALA A 110 -6.46 -14.64 -9.23
C ALA A 110 -5.08 -14.07 -8.86
N LEU A 111 -4.03 -14.90 -8.90
CA LEU A 111 -2.65 -14.51 -8.63
C LEU A 111 -2.14 -13.45 -9.63
N ILE A 112 -2.42 -13.62 -10.93
CA ILE A 112 -2.02 -12.62 -11.94
C ILE A 112 -2.73 -11.30 -11.69
N ARG A 113 -4.03 -11.30 -11.42
CA ARG A 113 -4.78 -10.07 -11.13
C ARG A 113 -4.29 -9.35 -9.87
N TYR A 114 -3.96 -10.11 -8.83
CA TYR A 114 -3.36 -9.53 -7.63
C TYR A 114 -2.02 -8.84 -7.95
N HIS A 115 -1.14 -9.52 -8.67
CA HIS A 115 0.16 -8.99 -9.09
C HIS A 115 0.02 -7.69 -9.91
N GLU A 116 -0.88 -7.67 -10.91
CA GLU A 116 -1.16 -6.48 -11.71
C GLU A 116 -1.63 -5.29 -10.86
N THR A 117 -2.50 -5.57 -9.87
CA THR A 117 -2.97 -4.54 -8.92
C THR A 117 -1.83 -4.04 -8.02
N ALA A 118 -0.99 -4.94 -7.50
CA ALA A 118 0.16 -4.58 -6.66
C ALA A 118 1.20 -3.75 -7.43
N GLU A 119 1.47 -4.11 -8.68
CA GLU A 119 2.36 -3.35 -9.55
C GLU A 119 1.81 -1.95 -9.88
N ALA A 120 0.51 -1.84 -10.15
CA ALA A 120 -0.15 -0.55 -10.38
C ALA A 120 -0.11 0.34 -9.14
N GLN A 121 -0.35 -0.24 -7.95
CA GLN A 121 -0.28 0.45 -6.67
C GLN A 121 1.14 0.98 -6.40
N SER A 122 2.17 0.15 -6.61
CA SER A 122 3.57 0.56 -6.44
C SER A 122 3.94 1.73 -7.37
N LYS A 123 3.55 1.66 -8.64
CA LYS A 123 3.78 2.77 -9.60
C LYS A 123 3.09 4.06 -9.17
N LEU A 124 1.86 3.97 -8.68
CA LEU A 124 1.14 5.14 -8.17
C LEU A 124 1.82 5.71 -6.92
N ALA A 125 2.29 4.86 -6.01
CA ALA A 125 3.03 5.27 -4.82
C ALA A 125 4.29 6.03 -5.19
N ASP A 126 5.07 5.53 -6.15
CA ASP A 126 6.28 6.20 -6.65
C ASP A 126 5.97 7.58 -7.25
N LEU A 127 4.89 7.70 -8.02
CA LEU A 127 4.45 8.98 -8.60
C LEU A 127 4.04 9.99 -7.51
N VAL A 128 3.29 9.54 -6.50
CA VAL A 128 2.86 10.40 -5.40
C VAL A 128 4.06 10.83 -4.55
N LEU A 129 4.96 9.90 -4.21
CA LEU A 129 6.18 10.19 -3.47
C LEU A 129 7.08 11.19 -4.21
N ALA A 130 7.30 10.99 -5.52
CA ALA A 130 8.08 11.90 -6.34
C ALA A 130 7.47 13.32 -6.32
N ARG A 131 6.14 13.41 -6.35
CA ARG A 131 5.43 14.70 -6.31
C ARG A 131 5.52 15.37 -4.95
N VAL A 132 5.37 14.61 -3.87
CA VAL A 132 5.48 15.14 -2.49
C VAL A 132 6.90 15.59 -2.18
N SER A 133 7.91 14.94 -2.75
CA SER A 133 9.33 15.21 -2.50
C SER A 133 9.91 16.33 -3.38
N THR A 134 9.12 17.00 -4.22
CA THR A 134 9.61 18.07 -5.10
C THR A 134 9.80 19.37 -4.30
N PRO A 135 11.03 19.95 -4.22
CA PRO A 135 11.34 21.08 -3.32
C PRO A 135 10.65 22.39 -3.69
N ASP A 136 10.20 22.57 -4.93
CA ASP A 136 9.78 23.87 -5.50
C ASP A 136 8.36 24.34 -5.12
N ASP A 137 7.70 23.70 -4.20
CA ASP A 137 6.25 23.81 -4.10
C ASP A 137 5.73 24.72 -2.96
N GLY A 138 6.55 25.47 -2.26
CA GLY A 138 6.11 26.34 -1.16
C GLY A 138 5.61 25.58 0.09
N PHE A 139 5.32 24.28 -0.04
CA PHE A 139 4.90 23.43 1.07
C PHE A 139 6.03 23.20 2.07
N HIS A 140 7.23 22.88 1.58
CA HIS A 140 8.41 22.70 2.45
C HIS A 140 8.82 24.00 3.12
N ASP A 141 8.60 25.15 2.47
CA ASP A 141 8.88 26.46 3.04
C ASP A 141 7.85 26.89 4.09
N ALA A 142 6.67 26.26 4.09
CA ALA A 142 5.59 26.55 5.02
C ALA A 142 5.66 25.74 6.32
N ILE A 143 6.52 24.71 6.38
CA ILE A 143 6.59 23.76 7.50
C ILE A 143 8.00 23.75 8.07
N TYR A 144 8.09 23.80 9.39
CA TYR A 144 9.35 23.72 10.12
C TYR A 144 9.47 22.33 10.75
N VAL A 145 10.54 21.61 10.39
CA VAL A 145 10.86 20.33 11.03
C VAL A 145 11.37 20.60 12.46
N ASN A 146 10.92 19.79 13.39
CA ASN A 146 11.41 19.86 14.76
C ASN A 146 12.77 19.14 14.87
N PRO A 147 13.88 19.87 15.17
CA PRO A 147 15.20 19.27 15.29
C PRO A 147 15.32 18.31 16.50
N ASP A 148 14.44 18.45 17.50
CA ASP A 148 14.44 17.63 18.71
C ASP A 148 13.50 16.42 18.61
N TYR A 149 12.99 16.11 17.40
CA TYR A 149 12.14 14.94 17.17
C TYR A 149 12.92 13.65 17.47
N GLY A 150 12.36 12.84 18.37
CA GLY A 150 13.00 11.61 18.85
C GLY A 150 13.89 11.80 20.10
N ASP A 151 14.39 13.01 20.37
CA ASP A 151 15.22 13.32 21.54
C ASP A 151 14.40 14.00 22.67
N GLY A 152 13.14 13.60 22.83
CA GLY A 152 12.24 14.13 23.88
C GLY A 152 11.02 14.87 23.35
N SER A 153 10.92 15.07 22.04
CA SER A 153 9.71 15.55 21.37
C SER A 153 9.03 14.43 20.58
N GLU A 154 7.72 14.29 20.74
CA GLU A 154 6.86 13.38 19.97
C GLU A 154 6.39 14.00 18.65
N PHE A 155 6.69 15.28 18.40
CA PHE A 155 6.23 16.02 17.25
C PHE A 155 7.31 16.13 16.18
N LEU A 156 7.03 15.59 14.99
CA LEU A 156 7.89 15.73 13.81
C LEU A 156 7.97 17.19 13.34
N LEU A 157 6.88 17.94 13.45
CA LEU A 157 6.81 19.34 13.04
C LEU A 157 6.97 20.26 14.24
N GLY A 158 7.84 21.27 14.12
CA GLY A 158 8.08 22.29 15.13
C GLY A 158 7.25 23.55 14.94
N GLY A 159 6.62 23.71 13.78
CA GLY A 159 5.79 24.88 13.47
C GLY A 159 5.38 24.95 12.02
N TYR A 160 4.59 25.96 11.69
CA TYR A 160 4.16 26.27 10.32
C TYR A 160 3.99 27.79 10.13
N ASP A 161 4.07 28.21 8.87
CA ASP A 161 3.74 29.56 8.42
C ASP A 161 2.37 29.49 7.71
N TRP A 162 1.34 30.08 8.36
CA TRP A 162 -0.02 29.99 7.86
C TRP A 162 -0.21 30.62 6.47
N GLU A 163 0.41 31.78 6.21
CA GLU A 163 0.27 32.48 4.92
C GLU A 163 0.87 31.65 3.78
N LYS A 164 2.04 31.06 4.01
CA LYS A 164 2.67 30.17 3.04
C LYS A 164 1.87 28.88 2.88
N LEU A 165 1.38 28.29 3.97
CA LEU A 165 0.56 27.09 3.95
C LEU A 165 -0.72 27.31 3.14
N ALA A 166 -1.39 28.46 3.32
CA ALA A 166 -2.59 28.83 2.57
C ALA A 166 -2.29 28.98 1.07
N SER A 167 -1.09 29.46 0.71
CA SER A 167 -0.65 29.57 -0.69
C SER A 167 -0.35 28.21 -1.32
N ALA A 168 0.02 27.18 -0.54
CA ALA A 168 0.31 25.83 -1.00
C ALA A 168 -0.94 24.96 -1.26
N ARG A 169 -2.14 25.56 -1.34
CA ARG A 169 -3.42 24.86 -1.51
C ARG A 169 -3.41 23.85 -2.66
N GLN A 170 -2.86 24.24 -3.81
CA GLN A 170 -2.85 23.38 -5.01
C GLN A 170 -2.06 22.10 -4.74
N GLN A 171 -0.97 22.19 -4.01
CA GLN A 171 -0.17 21.05 -3.63
C GLN A 171 -0.89 20.07 -2.72
N PHE A 172 -1.54 20.58 -1.67
CA PHE A 172 -2.39 19.74 -0.82
C PHE A 172 -3.49 19.03 -1.61
N GLN A 173 -4.04 19.67 -2.65
CA GLN A 173 -5.01 19.02 -3.54
C GLN A 173 -4.39 17.87 -4.32
N VAL A 174 -3.18 18.04 -4.87
CA VAL A 174 -2.49 16.98 -5.60
C VAL A 174 -2.17 15.80 -4.67
N ILE A 175 -1.65 16.08 -3.46
CA ILE A 175 -1.39 15.07 -2.43
C ILE A 175 -2.68 14.33 -2.07
N PHE A 176 -3.77 15.05 -1.85
CA PHE A 176 -5.06 14.48 -1.54
C PHE A 176 -5.56 13.51 -2.62
N TYR A 177 -5.50 13.91 -3.90
CA TYR A 177 -5.91 13.02 -5.00
C TYR A 177 -5.00 11.78 -5.10
N GLY A 178 -3.71 11.95 -4.90
CA GLY A 178 -2.77 10.82 -4.81
C GLY A 178 -3.15 9.83 -3.72
N LYS A 179 -3.41 10.34 -2.50
CA LYS A 179 -3.86 9.51 -1.37
C LYS A 179 -5.18 8.80 -1.63
N VAL A 180 -6.14 9.46 -2.25
CA VAL A 180 -7.42 8.82 -2.64
C VAL A 180 -7.18 7.67 -3.61
N GLY A 181 -6.23 7.83 -4.54
CA GLY A 181 -5.85 6.76 -5.46
C GLY A 181 -5.20 5.58 -4.72
N LEU A 182 -4.26 5.86 -3.82
CA LEU A 182 -3.58 4.83 -3.01
C LEU A 182 -4.55 4.09 -2.09
N ASP A 183 -5.46 4.80 -1.44
CA ASP A 183 -6.49 4.24 -0.56
C ASP A 183 -7.40 3.24 -1.30
N ARG A 184 -7.82 3.59 -2.52
CA ARG A 184 -8.59 2.67 -3.38
C ARG A 184 -7.77 1.47 -3.83
N GLY A 185 -6.49 1.67 -4.13
CA GLY A 185 -5.59 0.58 -4.48
C GLY A 185 -5.39 -0.41 -3.34
N ILE A 186 -5.30 0.06 -2.09
CA ILE A 186 -5.24 -0.81 -0.90
C ILE A 186 -6.55 -1.62 -0.78
N GLU A 187 -7.71 -1.00 -0.97
CA GLU A 187 -9.01 -1.69 -0.96
C GLU A 187 -9.07 -2.79 -2.05
N GLU A 188 -8.61 -2.49 -3.25
CA GLU A 188 -8.54 -3.49 -4.32
C GLU A 188 -7.55 -4.62 -4.01
N LEU A 189 -6.41 -4.34 -3.36
CA LEU A 189 -5.48 -5.37 -2.90
C LEU A 189 -6.11 -6.31 -1.87
N ILE A 190 -6.93 -5.79 -0.95
CA ILE A 190 -7.69 -6.62 0.00
C ILE A 190 -8.62 -7.55 -0.75
N GLU A 191 -9.47 -7.03 -1.65
CA GLU A 191 -10.43 -7.83 -2.42
C GLU A 191 -9.74 -8.92 -3.25
N ARG A 192 -8.64 -8.58 -3.93
CA ARG A 192 -7.88 -9.53 -4.75
C ARG A 192 -7.17 -10.58 -3.90
N GLY A 193 -6.62 -10.19 -2.74
CA GLY A 193 -5.98 -11.12 -1.82
C GLY A 193 -6.96 -12.12 -1.22
N GLU A 194 -8.16 -11.67 -0.82
CA GLU A 194 -9.23 -12.54 -0.35
C GLU A 194 -9.73 -13.50 -1.45
N ALA A 195 -9.78 -13.04 -2.70
CA ALA A 195 -10.10 -13.89 -3.83
C ALA A 195 -9.05 -14.99 -4.06
N VAL A 196 -7.75 -14.69 -3.87
CA VAL A 196 -6.68 -15.70 -3.93
C VAL A 196 -6.87 -16.74 -2.84
N LEU A 197 -7.09 -16.32 -1.58
CA LEU A 197 -7.33 -17.25 -0.46
C LEU A 197 -8.54 -18.17 -0.74
N THR A 198 -9.62 -17.61 -1.28
CA THR A 198 -10.81 -18.38 -1.68
C THR A 198 -10.52 -19.42 -2.76
N GLU A 199 -9.63 -19.11 -3.71
CA GLU A 199 -9.23 -20.06 -4.76
C GLU A 199 -8.30 -21.17 -4.24
N ILE A 200 -7.49 -20.90 -3.21
CA ILE A 200 -6.62 -21.90 -2.57
C ILE A 200 -7.44 -22.93 -1.78
N GLU A 201 -8.58 -22.52 -1.19
CA GLU A 201 -9.45 -23.40 -0.39
C GLU A 201 -10.30 -24.36 -1.21
N LYS A 202 -10.39 -24.20 -2.55
CA LYS A 202 -11.18 -25.09 -3.45
C LYS A 202 -10.43 -26.34 -3.82
#